data_977a4775ce9545867090fffe9eb19e75
#
_entry.id   977a4775ce9545867090fffe9eb19e75
#
_cell.length_a   1.000
_cell.length_b   1.000
_cell.length_c   1.000
_cell.angle_alpha   90.00
_cell.angle_beta   90.00
_cell.angle_gamma   90.00
#
_symmetry.space_group_name_H-M   'P 1'
#
loop_
_entity.id
_entity.type
_entity.pdbx_description
1 polymer ?
#
loop_
_entity_poly.entity_id
_entity_poly.type
_entity_poly.pdbx_seq_one_letter_code
_entity_poly.pdbx_strand_id
1 'polypeptide(L)'
;MRMALMFSLFLAAPALLAGPLPRTPAPAGAKVYFITPTADAEVSNPLTVRFGLSGMGIAPAGTVKENTGHHHLLIDVTELPAMDMPMPNDDHHRHFGGGQTEISLELAPGKHTLQLLLGDANHIPHDPPVLSEKITVEVK
;
A
#
# COMPACT_ATOMS: atom_id res chain seq x y z
N MET A 1 -24.38 50.94 -41.14
CA MET A 1 -23.64 50.49 -39.98
C MET A 1 -24.09 49.06 -39.69
N ARG A 2 -23.31 48.04 -40.12
CA ARG A 2 -23.63 46.61 -39.97
C ARG A 2 -22.84 46.06 -38.80
N MET A 3 -23.52 45.69 -37.72
CA MET A 3 -22.95 45.09 -36.51
C MET A 3 -22.81 43.60 -36.75
N ALA A 4 -21.57 43.12 -36.85
CA ALA A 4 -21.27 41.68 -36.97
C ALA A 4 -21.25 41.07 -35.56
N LEU A 5 -22.17 40.16 -35.29
CA LEU A 5 -22.23 39.37 -34.07
C LEU A 5 -21.23 38.21 -34.24
N MET A 6 -20.09 38.26 -33.54
CA MET A 6 -19.20 37.11 -33.44
C MET A 6 -19.76 36.12 -32.42
N PHE A 7 -20.17 34.95 -32.89
CA PHE A 7 -20.50 33.79 -32.03
C PHE A 7 -19.21 33.06 -31.71
N SER A 8 -18.75 33.16 -30.47
CA SER A 8 -17.64 32.33 -29.97
C SER A 8 -18.15 30.94 -29.61
N LEU A 9 -17.77 29.95 -30.40
CA LEU A 9 -18.07 28.57 -30.18
C LEU A 9 -17.09 28.02 -29.10
N PHE A 10 -17.57 27.88 -27.86
CA PHE A 10 -16.81 27.18 -26.80
C PHE A 10 -16.87 25.68 -27.08
N LEU A 11 -15.78 25.13 -27.57
CA LEU A 11 -15.57 23.68 -27.62
C LEU A 11 -15.24 23.17 -26.20
N ALA A 12 -16.20 22.56 -25.54
CA ALA A 12 -15.97 21.83 -24.30
C ALA A 12 -15.24 20.53 -24.66
N ALA A 13 -13.97 20.43 -24.27
CA ALA A 13 -13.24 19.19 -24.37
C ALA A 13 -13.86 18.16 -23.41
N PRO A 14 -14.11 16.91 -23.84
CA PRO A 14 -14.58 15.87 -22.94
C PRO A 14 -13.52 15.59 -21.88
N ALA A 15 -13.89 15.70 -20.61
CA ALA A 15 -13.07 15.20 -19.51
C ALA A 15 -12.98 13.67 -19.65
N LEU A 16 -11.83 13.14 -20.00
CA LEU A 16 -11.55 11.71 -19.87
C LEU A 16 -11.62 11.37 -18.39
N LEU A 17 -12.69 10.69 -17.98
CA LEU A 17 -12.74 10.01 -16.70
C LEU A 17 -11.69 8.91 -16.76
N ALA A 18 -10.57 9.09 -16.05
CA ALA A 18 -9.60 8.02 -15.85
C ALA A 18 -10.33 6.86 -15.16
N GLY A 19 -10.44 5.73 -15.84
CA GLY A 19 -10.95 4.49 -15.26
C GLY A 19 -10.00 3.96 -14.18
N PRO A 20 -10.41 2.92 -13.43
CA PRO A 20 -9.54 2.27 -12.46
C PRO A 20 -8.24 1.81 -13.13
N LEU A 21 -7.12 1.99 -12.45
CA LEU A 21 -5.82 1.55 -12.95
C LEU A 21 -5.78 0.01 -12.99
N PRO A 22 -5.18 -0.60 -14.03
CA PRO A 22 -5.05 -2.05 -14.09
C PRO A 22 -4.18 -2.53 -12.93
N ARG A 23 -4.64 -3.57 -12.22
CA ARG A 23 -3.89 -4.18 -11.13
C ARG A 23 -2.82 -5.11 -11.69
N THR A 24 -1.66 -5.11 -11.05
CA THR A 24 -0.54 -5.98 -11.42
C THR A 24 -0.81 -7.40 -10.90
N PRO A 25 -0.73 -8.47 -11.74
CA PRO A 25 -0.91 -9.82 -11.28
C PRO A 25 0.13 -10.23 -10.23
N ALA A 26 -0.29 -10.99 -9.20
CA ALA A 26 0.62 -11.68 -8.30
C ALA A 26 0.75 -13.15 -8.70
N PRO A 27 1.96 -13.75 -8.62
CA PRO A 27 2.13 -15.16 -8.87
C PRO A 27 1.43 -16.00 -7.79
N ALA A 28 0.96 -17.19 -8.18
CA ALA A 28 0.35 -18.12 -7.25
C ALA A 28 1.34 -18.49 -6.12
N GLY A 29 0.85 -18.48 -4.89
CA GLY A 29 1.66 -18.80 -3.72
C GLY A 29 2.55 -17.66 -3.19
N ALA A 30 2.48 -16.45 -3.77
CA ALA A 30 3.12 -15.26 -3.19
C ALA A 30 2.59 -15.00 -1.78
N LYS A 31 3.50 -14.76 -0.84
CA LYS A 31 3.17 -14.53 0.58
C LYS A 31 4.01 -13.40 1.16
N VAL A 32 3.35 -12.48 1.83
CA VAL A 32 3.97 -11.50 2.72
C VAL A 32 3.66 -11.89 4.17
N TYR A 33 4.62 -11.74 5.07
CA TYR A 33 4.47 -12.18 6.46
C TYR A 33 5.38 -11.39 7.41
N PHE A 34 5.03 -11.41 8.70
CA PHE A 34 5.90 -10.84 9.74
C PHE A 34 6.99 -11.86 10.11
N ILE A 35 8.26 -11.41 10.12
CA ILE A 35 9.35 -12.13 10.75
C ILE A 35 9.35 -11.80 12.24
N THR A 36 9.14 -10.53 12.60
CA THR A 36 8.93 -10.03 13.95
C THR A 36 8.06 -8.77 13.90
N PRO A 37 7.21 -8.50 14.91
CA PRO A 37 6.86 -9.37 16.03
C PRO A 37 5.99 -10.56 15.60
N THR A 38 5.82 -11.53 16.50
CA THR A 38 4.82 -12.60 16.35
C THR A 38 3.46 -12.13 16.83
N ALA A 39 2.40 -12.85 16.44
CA ALA A 39 1.05 -12.60 16.95
C ALA A 39 1.03 -12.69 18.48
N ASP A 40 0.24 -11.81 19.11
CA ASP A 40 0.03 -11.71 20.56
C ASP A 40 1.29 -11.44 21.39
N ALA A 41 2.36 -10.94 20.73
CA ALA A 41 3.59 -10.58 21.43
C ALA A 41 3.39 -9.36 22.33
N GLU A 42 3.96 -9.39 23.53
CA GLU A 42 4.23 -8.21 24.35
C GLU A 42 5.53 -7.58 23.86
N VAL A 43 5.49 -6.29 23.55
CA VAL A 43 6.59 -5.56 22.94
C VAL A 43 6.86 -4.26 23.69
N SER A 44 8.06 -3.71 23.52
CA SER A 44 8.44 -2.41 24.07
C SER A 44 8.91 -1.49 22.95
N ASN A 45 8.78 -0.20 23.16
CA ASN A 45 9.33 0.80 22.25
C ASN A 45 10.85 0.97 22.42
N PRO A 46 11.60 1.21 21.34
CA PRO A 46 11.15 1.16 19.96
C PRO A 46 10.88 -0.27 19.48
N LEU A 47 9.73 -0.50 18.85
CA LEU A 47 9.36 -1.79 18.26
C LEU A 47 10.04 -1.98 16.90
N THR A 48 10.87 -2.99 16.76
CA THR A 48 11.40 -3.39 15.44
C THR A 48 10.43 -4.34 14.75
N VAL A 49 9.93 -3.94 13.59
CA VAL A 49 9.08 -4.79 12.73
C VAL A 49 9.88 -5.21 11.50
N ARG A 50 9.97 -6.52 11.25
CA ARG A 50 10.64 -7.10 10.08
C ARG A 50 9.65 -7.85 9.22
N PHE A 51 9.74 -7.65 7.90
CA PHE A 51 8.84 -8.19 6.90
C PHE A 51 9.52 -9.27 6.07
N GLY A 52 8.79 -10.33 5.78
CA GLY A 52 9.20 -11.38 4.86
C GLY A 52 8.32 -11.38 3.60
N LEU A 53 8.92 -11.77 2.49
CA LEU A 53 8.22 -11.98 1.22
C LEU A 53 8.75 -13.26 0.59
N SER A 54 7.85 -14.12 0.12
CA SER A 54 8.19 -15.32 -0.65
C SER A 54 7.36 -15.40 -1.93
N GLY A 55 7.96 -16.00 -2.96
CA GLY A 55 7.33 -16.12 -4.28
C GLY A 55 7.36 -14.86 -5.14
N MET A 56 7.88 -13.75 -4.61
CA MET A 56 8.10 -12.48 -5.29
C MET A 56 9.40 -11.83 -4.81
N GLY A 57 9.88 -10.83 -5.53
CA GLY A 57 10.99 -9.98 -5.14
C GLY A 57 10.56 -8.63 -4.61
N ILE A 58 11.44 -7.99 -3.84
CA ILE A 58 11.29 -6.59 -3.45
C ILE A 58 11.87 -5.69 -4.55
N ALA A 59 11.12 -4.65 -4.92
CA ALA A 59 11.60 -3.58 -5.79
C ALA A 59 11.14 -2.23 -5.23
N PRO A 60 11.95 -1.17 -5.36
CA PRO A 60 11.53 0.17 -4.97
C PRO A 60 10.29 0.63 -5.74
N ALA A 61 9.48 1.49 -5.12
CA ALA A 61 8.35 2.15 -5.76
C ALA A 61 8.78 2.80 -7.10
N GLY A 62 7.92 2.75 -8.10
CA GLY A 62 8.21 3.23 -9.45
C GLY A 62 9.01 2.25 -10.32
N THR A 63 9.50 1.15 -9.76
CA THR A 63 10.18 0.11 -10.53
C THR A 63 9.15 -0.86 -11.13
N VAL A 64 9.03 -0.84 -12.45
CA VAL A 64 8.15 -1.77 -13.19
C VAL A 64 8.94 -3.03 -13.50
N LYS A 65 8.73 -4.07 -12.71
CA LYS A 65 9.33 -5.39 -12.92
C LYS A 65 8.33 -6.46 -12.52
N GLU A 66 8.18 -7.48 -13.38
CA GLU A 66 7.30 -8.62 -13.13
C GLU A 66 7.66 -9.33 -11.82
N ASN A 67 6.64 -9.78 -11.09
CA ASN A 67 6.76 -10.51 -9.82
C ASN A 67 7.56 -9.75 -8.75
N THR A 68 7.42 -8.43 -8.71
CA THR A 68 8.03 -7.59 -7.66
C THR A 68 7.03 -6.62 -7.08
N GLY A 69 7.33 -6.15 -5.89
CA GLY A 69 6.56 -5.13 -5.20
C GLY A 69 7.31 -4.56 -4.00
N HIS A 70 6.66 -3.68 -3.26
CA HIS A 70 7.23 -3.12 -2.03
C HIS A 70 6.22 -3.18 -0.89
N HIS A 71 6.74 -3.21 0.32
CA HIS A 71 5.90 -3.37 1.52
C HIS A 71 5.13 -2.10 1.87
N HIS A 72 3.91 -2.32 2.37
CA HIS A 72 3.13 -1.36 3.15
C HIS A 72 2.73 -2.03 4.47
N LEU A 73 2.76 -1.27 5.55
CA LEU A 73 2.33 -1.71 6.88
C LEU A 73 1.08 -0.93 7.29
N LEU A 74 0.03 -1.67 7.57
CA LEU A 74 -1.24 -1.17 8.09
C LEU A 74 -1.23 -1.27 9.62
N ILE A 75 -1.44 -0.15 10.31
CA ILE A 75 -1.42 -0.06 11.78
C ILE A 75 -2.80 0.37 12.24
N ASP A 76 -3.48 -0.46 13.02
CA ASP A 76 -4.83 -0.21 13.54
C ASP A 76 -5.89 0.07 12.46
N VAL A 77 -5.70 -0.50 11.28
CA VAL A 77 -6.63 -0.38 10.16
C VAL A 77 -7.73 -1.43 10.29
N THR A 78 -8.97 -0.98 10.39
CA THR A 78 -10.15 -1.86 10.49
C THR A 78 -10.65 -2.33 9.13
N GLU A 79 -10.66 -1.43 8.14
CA GLU A 79 -11.07 -1.70 6.77
C GLU A 79 -9.89 -1.55 5.82
N LEU A 80 -9.67 -2.54 4.98
CA LEU A 80 -8.58 -2.51 4.02
C LEU A 80 -8.77 -1.36 3.01
N PRO A 81 -7.68 -0.75 2.53
CA PRO A 81 -7.76 0.26 1.48
C PRO A 81 -8.35 -0.33 0.18
N ALA A 82 -8.81 0.54 -0.70
CA ALA A 82 -9.28 0.13 -2.02
C ALA A 82 -8.19 -0.64 -2.77
N MET A 83 -8.55 -1.78 -3.37
CA MET A 83 -7.57 -2.68 -4.01
C MET A 83 -7.21 -2.28 -5.45
N ASP A 84 -7.93 -1.32 -6.02
CA ASP A 84 -7.77 -0.81 -7.39
C ASP A 84 -7.27 0.65 -7.43
N MET A 85 -6.81 1.15 -6.30
CA MET A 85 -6.30 2.51 -6.13
C MET A 85 -4.93 2.48 -5.43
N PRO A 86 -4.09 3.51 -5.61
CA PRO A 86 -2.88 3.66 -4.80
C PRO A 86 -3.22 3.72 -3.31
N MET A 87 -2.49 2.93 -2.53
CA MET A 87 -2.67 2.91 -1.08
C MET A 87 -2.35 4.27 -0.45
N PRO A 88 -3.09 4.67 0.61
CA PRO A 88 -2.76 5.86 1.39
C PRO A 88 -1.34 5.79 1.98
N ASN A 89 -0.77 6.94 2.30
CA ASN A 89 0.47 7.06 3.06
C ASN A 89 0.25 8.06 4.20
N ASP A 90 0.01 7.52 5.40
CA ASP A 90 -0.28 8.27 6.62
C ASP A 90 0.21 7.49 7.85
N ASP A 91 -0.16 7.90 9.06
CA ASP A 91 0.29 7.25 10.28
C ASP A 91 -0.22 5.81 10.42
N HIS A 92 -1.35 5.46 9.80
CA HIS A 92 -1.92 4.12 9.80
C HIS A 92 -1.54 3.28 8.57
N HIS A 93 -1.01 3.92 7.52
CA HIS A 93 -0.61 3.29 6.27
C HIS A 93 0.83 3.67 5.96
N ARG A 94 1.79 2.89 6.46
CA ARG A 94 3.22 3.19 6.30
C ARG A 94 3.75 2.58 5.01
N HIS A 95 4.45 3.39 4.24
CA HIS A 95 4.96 3.07 2.91
C HIS A 95 6.48 2.88 2.92
N PHE A 96 6.96 1.79 2.32
CA PHE A 96 8.38 1.44 2.25
C PHE A 96 8.90 1.45 0.81
N GLY A 97 8.75 2.60 0.17
CA GLY A 97 9.04 2.80 -1.26
C GLY A 97 10.50 2.67 -1.67
N GLY A 98 11.43 2.66 -0.74
CA GLY A 98 12.85 2.36 -1.02
C GLY A 98 13.18 0.87 -1.04
N GLY A 99 12.20 -0.01 -0.83
CA GLY A 99 12.44 -1.46 -0.73
C GLY A 99 12.88 -1.92 0.65
N GLN A 100 12.59 -1.12 1.69
CA GLN A 100 12.90 -1.49 3.08
C GLN A 100 12.11 -2.73 3.48
N THR A 101 12.75 -3.59 4.29
CA THR A 101 12.18 -4.82 4.82
C THR A 101 12.06 -4.81 6.35
N GLU A 102 12.39 -3.69 6.97
CA GLU A 102 12.21 -3.47 8.42
C GLU A 102 11.98 -2.00 8.73
N ILE A 103 11.38 -1.76 9.89
CA ILE A 103 11.19 -0.43 10.48
C ILE A 103 11.28 -0.50 11.99
N SER A 104 11.73 0.59 12.60
CA SER A 104 11.58 0.86 14.04
C SER A 104 10.38 1.79 14.23
N LEU A 105 9.41 1.36 15.04
CA LEU A 105 8.17 2.09 15.34
C LEU A 105 8.12 2.48 16.81
N GLU A 106 7.48 3.60 17.08
CA GLU A 106 6.99 3.95 18.41
C GLU A 106 5.47 3.99 18.37
N LEU A 107 4.82 3.15 19.17
CA LEU A 107 3.37 3.07 19.31
C LEU A 107 2.98 3.40 20.74
N ALA A 108 1.78 3.96 20.93
CA ALA A 108 1.26 4.21 22.27
C ALA A 108 1.16 2.90 23.07
N PRO A 109 1.24 2.92 24.41
CA PRO A 109 0.97 1.74 25.21
C PRO A 109 -0.43 1.18 24.95
N GLY A 110 -0.55 -0.14 24.89
CA GLY A 110 -1.79 -0.86 24.65
C GLY A 110 -1.76 -1.78 23.44
N LYS A 111 -2.93 -2.26 23.04
CA LYS A 111 -3.07 -3.19 21.92
C LYS A 111 -3.10 -2.47 20.59
N HIS A 112 -2.33 -2.98 19.64
CA HIS A 112 -2.30 -2.52 18.25
C HIS A 112 -2.44 -3.70 17.30
N THR A 113 -3.05 -3.47 16.14
CA THR A 113 -3.07 -4.44 15.05
C THR A 113 -2.07 -4.03 13.98
N LEU A 114 -1.38 -5.03 13.42
CA LEU A 114 -0.44 -4.86 12.33
C LEU A 114 -0.81 -5.81 11.19
N GLN A 115 -0.74 -5.34 9.95
CA GLN A 115 -0.97 -6.15 8.76
C GLN A 115 -0.11 -5.65 7.60
N LEU A 116 0.42 -6.56 6.79
CA LEU A 116 1.23 -6.22 5.62
C LEU A 116 0.40 -6.36 4.35
N LEU A 117 0.59 -5.42 3.42
CA LEU A 117 0.01 -5.44 2.09
C LEU A 117 1.07 -5.02 1.08
N LEU A 118 1.30 -5.85 0.05
CA LEU A 118 2.30 -5.55 -0.97
C LEU A 118 1.70 -4.65 -2.05
N GLY A 119 2.41 -3.58 -2.39
CA GLY A 119 2.07 -2.67 -3.48
C GLY A 119 2.96 -2.87 -4.70
N ASP A 120 2.42 -2.65 -5.89
CA ASP A 120 3.16 -2.62 -7.14
C ASP A 120 3.91 -1.29 -7.34
N ALA A 121 4.51 -1.08 -8.51
CA ALA A 121 5.24 0.16 -8.84
C ALA A 121 4.44 1.45 -8.62
N ASN A 122 3.10 1.38 -8.68
CA ASN A 122 2.18 2.50 -8.53
C ASN A 122 1.49 2.53 -7.16
N HIS A 123 1.95 1.75 -6.19
CA HIS A 123 1.36 1.59 -4.85
C HIS A 123 -0.03 0.92 -4.85
N ILE A 124 -0.39 0.25 -5.94
CA ILE A 124 -1.67 -0.44 -6.05
C ILE A 124 -1.48 -1.89 -5.58
N PRO A 125 -2.37 -2.42 -4.73
CA PRO A 125 -2.32 -3.83 -4.34
C PRO A 125 -2.40 -4.77 -5.55
N HIS A 126 -1.58 -5.84 -5.54
CA HIS A 126 -1.58 -6.86 -6.60
C HIS A 126 -2.94 -7.59 -6.69
N ASP A 127 -3.16 -8.31 -7.79
CA ASP A 127 -4.33 -9.16 -8.00
C ASP A 127 -3.90 -10.63 -8.26
N PRO A 128 -4.25 -11.57 -7.35
CA PRO A 128 -4.88 -11.37 -6.05
C PRO A 128 -3.99 -10.58 -5.07
N PRO A 129 -4.58 -9.95 -4.03
CA PRO A 129 -3.80 -9.19 -3.04
C PRO A 129 -2.78 -10.08 -2.31
N VAL A 130 -1.55 -9.60 -2.21
CA VAL A 130 -0.52 -10.24 -1.37
C VAL A 130 -0.59 -9.58 0.01
N LEU A 131 -1.37 -10.19 0.88
CA LEU A 131 -1.78 -9.67 2.18
C LEU A 131 -1.38 -10.68 3.27
N SER A 132 -0.84 -10.18 4.39
CA SER A 132 -0.53 -11.03 5.54
C SER A 132 -1.74 -11.31 6.42
N GLU A 133 -1.58 -12.27 7.34
CA GLU A 133 -2.43 -12.32 8.53
C GLU A 133 -2.35 -10.99 9.28
N LYS A 134 -3.48 -10.59 9.87
CA LYS A 134 -3.52 -9.46 10.81
C LYS A 134 -3.10 -9.96 12.17
N ILE A 135 -2.03 -9.42 12.71
CA ILE A 135 -1.56 -9.75 14.05
C ILE A 135 -1.89 -8.66 15.05
N THR A 136 -2.04 -9.04 16.32
CA THR A 136 -2.15 -8.10 17.43
C THR A 136 -0.86 -8.12 18.23
N VAL A 137 -0.41 -6.97 18.70
CA VAL A 137 0.69 -6.82 19.65
C VAL A 137 0.25 -5.96 20.82
N GLU A 138 0.88 -6.13 21.98
CA GLU A 138 0.63 -5.29 23.15
C GLU A 138 1.90 -4.54 23.53
N VAL A 139 1.85 -3.21 23.45
CA VAL A 139 2.95 -2.32 23.81
C VAL A 139 2.87 -2.01 25.30
N LYS A 140 3.96 -2.27 26.02
CA LYS A 140 4.11 -2.03 27.46
C LYS A 140 4.78 -0.69 27.75
#